data_f0f1b4a7f6f6ea1fe23977ee05f87d57
#
_entry.id   f0f1b4a7f6f6ea1fe23977ee05f87d57
#
_cell.length_a   1.000
_cell.length_b   1.000
_cell.length_c   1.000
_cell.angle_alpha   90.00
_cell.angle_beta   90.00
_cell.angle_gamma   90.00
#
_symmetry.space_group_name_H-M   'P 1'
#
loop_
_entity.id
_entity.type
_entity.pdbx_description
1 polymer ?
#
loop_
_entity_poly.entity_id
_entity_poly.type
_entity_poly.pdbx_seq_one_letter_code
_entity_poly.pdbx_strand_id
1 'polypeptide(L)'
;GQIEVIADSLKVNGQYRPIVVNEGTLTGRPMEVLAGNHTLRAAVLLEWNELDAYVVDVDDEAAKRIVAVDNRSTDLATYDNQALLELLESLPDLDGTGYTDTDITALQAATADPVMPDDFPGFDEDIDTKFCCPKCGYEWSGKPN
;
A
#
# COMPACT_ATOMS: atom_id res chain seq x y z
N GLY A 1 -1.48 14.95 4.21
CA GLY A 1 -0.37 13.97 4.01
C GLY A 1 -0.48 12.82 5.01
N GLN A 2 0.52 11.96 5.07
CA GLN A 2 0.48 10.74 5.91
C GLN A 2 0.28 11.02 7.42
N ILE A 3 0.80 12.13 7.92
CA ILE A 3 0.67 12.49 9.35
C ILE A 3 -0.75 12.91 9.68
N GLU A 4 -1.41 13.65 8.80
CA GLU A 4 -2.81 14.08 8.97
C GLU A 4 -3.76 12.88 8.99
N VAL A 5 -3.55 11.89 8.13
CA VAL A 5 -4.32 10.63 8.13
C VAL A 5 -4.19 9.92 9.48
N ILE A 6 -2.97 9.83 10.03
CA ILE A 6 -2.75 9.22 11.35
C ILE A 6 -3.36 10.10 12.46
N ALA A 7 -3.28 11.42 12.34
CA ALA A 7 -3.89 12.33 13.31
C ALA A 7 -5.42 12.18 13.35
N ASP A 8 -6.07 12.05 12.20
CA ASP A 8 -7.51 11.81 12.14
C ASP A 8 -7.88 10.44 12.70
N SER A 9 -7.09 9.40 12.43
CA SER A 9 -7.25 8.10 13.06
C SER A 9 -7.12 8.18 14.58
N LEU A 10 -6.13 8.90 15.10
CA LEU A 10 -5.94 9.06 16.55
C LEU A 10 -7.11 9.81 17.21
N LYS A 11 -7.73 10.78 16.52
CA LYS A 11 -8.92 11.49 17.05
C LYS A 11 -10.13 10.56 17.19
N VAL A 12 -10.35 9.71 16.18
CA VAL A 12 -11.54 8.84 16.12
C VAL A 12 -11.36 7.60 16.97
N ASN A 13 -10.21 6.92 16.81
CA ASN A 13 -9.97 5.59 17.38
C ASN A 13 -9.17 5.63 18.69
N GLY A 14 -8.55 6.77 19.03
CA GLY A 14 -7.55 6.85 20.08
C GLY A 14 -6.24 6.15 19.69
N GLN A 15 -5.33 6.02 20.64
CA GLN A 15 -4.11 5.25 20.44
C GLN A 15 -4.38 3.75 20.70
N TYR A 16 -4.45 2.96 19.65
CA TYR A 16 -4.66 1.50 19.74
C TYR A 16 -3.35 0.70 19.64
N ARG A 17 -2.24 1.35 19.27
CA ARG A 17 -0.91 0.73 19.15
C ARG A 17 0.14 1.61 19.84
N PRO A 18 0.90 1.10 20.84
CA PRO A 18 1.95 1.86 21.50
C PRO A 18 3.12 2.12 20.53
N ILE A 19 3.82 3.22 20.73
CA ILE A 19 5.13 3.45 20.12
C ILE A 19 6.20 2.63 20.84
N VAL A 20 7.35 2.37 20.20
CA VAL A 20 8.49 1.70 20.82
C VAL A 20 9.58 2.72 21.12
N VAL A 21 10.02 2.74 22.38
CA VAL A 21 10.99 3.72 22.89
C VAL A 21 12.15 2.99 23.53
N ASN A 22 13.38 3.41 23.25
CA ASN A 22 14.57 2.93 23.94
C ASN A 22 14.80 3.71 25.23
N GLU A 23 14.92 3.06 26.37
CA GLU A 23 15.26 3.69 27.63
C GLU A 23 16.61 4.41 27.56
N GLY A 24 17.56 3.80 26.83
CA GLY A 24 18.82 4.42 26.45
C GLY A 24 19.93 4.31 27.50
N THR A 25 19.83 3.38 28.46
CA THR A 25 20.92 3.18 29.43
C THR A 25 22.19 2.68 28.75
N LEU A 26 22.04 1.89 27.66
CA LEU A 26 23.14 1.32 26.90
C LEU A 26 23.64 2.24 25.77
N THR A 27 22.83 3.18 25.34
CA THR A 27 23.17 4.06 24.20
C THR A 27 23.53 5.49 24.60
N GLY A 28 23.18 5.88 25.82
CA GLY A 28 23.28 7.27 26.27
C GLY A 28 22.27 8.23 25.62
N ARG A 29 21.28 7.71 24.87
CA ARG A 29 20.20 8.48 24.23
C ARG A 29 18.86 8.06 24.83
N PRO A 30 18.45 8.69 25.94
CA PRO A 30 17.22 8.33 26.61
C PRO A 30 16.00 8.66 25.78
N MET A 31 14.98 7.80 25.85
CA MET A 31 13.67 8.00 25.22
C MET A 31 13.70 8.13 23.68
N GLU A 32 14.69 7.48 23.04
CA GLU A 32 14.77 7.45 21.59
C GLU A 32 13.64 6.57 21.00
N VAL A 33 12.83 7.15 20.10
CA VAL A 33 11.73 6.40 19.45
C VAL A 33 12.30 5.51 18.36
N LEU A 34 12.09 4.20 18.49
CA LEU A 34 12.55 3.18 17.53
C LEU A 34 11.47 2.82 16.51
N ALA A 35 10.18 2.86 16.89
CA ALA A 35 9.04 2.62 16.02
C ALA A 35 7.87 3.51 16.40
N GLY A 36 7.04 3.88 15.41
CA GLY A 36 5.88 4.76 15.61
C GLY A 36 6.19 6.26 15.51
N ASN A 37 7.24 6.65 14.77
CA ASN A 37 7.60 8.05 14.57
C ASN A 37 6.47 8.91 13.98
N HIS A 38 5.67 8.35 13.05
CA HIS A 38 4.53 9.04 12.48
C HIS A 38 3.40 9.24 13.52
N THR A 39 3.17 8.25 14.37
CA THR A 39 2.22 8.36 15.49
C THR A 39 2.65 9.45 16.47
N LEU A 40 3.94 9.51 16.83
CA LEU A 40 4.45 10.58 17.67
C LEU A 40 4.22 11.96 17.03
N ARG A 41 4.54 12.12 15.73
CA ARG A 41 4.34 13.41 15.03
C ARG A 41 2.86 13.79 14.95
N ALA A 42 1.98 12.82 14.73
CA ALA A 42 0.54 13.05 14.70
C ALA A 42 0.01 13.46 16.08
N ALA A 43 0.48 12.83 17.15
CA ALA A 43 0.12 13.20 18.51
C ALA A 43 0.62 14.61 18.89
N VAL A 44 1.83 14.98 18.47
CA VAL A 44 2.34 16.35 18.63
C VAL A 44 1.46 17.36 17.87
N LEU A 45 1.04 17.04 16.64
CA LEU A 45 0.11 17.88 15.87
C LEU A 45 -1.25 18.04 16.58
N LEU A 46 -1.68 17.03 17.31
CA LEU A 46 -2.93 17.04 18.09
C LEU A 46 -2.74 17.65 19.49
N GLU A 47 -1.56 18.12 19.84
CA GLU A 47 -1.22 18.67 21.14
C GLU A 47 -1.47 17.66 22.30
N TRP A 48 -1.29 16.37 22.04
CA TRP A 48 -1.38 15.34 23.09
C TRP A 48 -0.20 15.45 24.05
N ASN A 49 -0.48 15.35 25.33
CA ASN A 49 0.55 15.48 26.36
C ASN A 49 1.31 14.17 26.63
N GLU A 50 0.72 13.03 26.28
CA GLU A 50 1.29 11.72 26.54
C GLU A 50 0.85 10.70 25.48
N LEU A 51 1.66 9.67 25.30
CA LEU A 51 1.42 8.52 24.44
C LEU A 51 1.79 7.24 25.17
N ASP A 52 1.04 6.18 24.90
CA ASP A 52 1.42 4.85 25.35
C ASP A 52 2.68 4.38 24.60
N ALA A 53 3.65 3.90 25.36
CA ALA A 53 4.92 3.44 24.81
C ALA A 53 5.30 2.07 25.39
N TYR A 54 5.84 1.21 24.52
CA TYR A 54 6.55 0.02 24.95
C TYR A 54 8.05 0.38 25.10
N VAL A 55 8.56 0.30 26.32
CA VAL A 55 9.95 0.66 26.60
C VAL A 55 10.85 -0.56 26.51
N VAL A 56 11.90 -0.47 25.72
CA VAL A 56 12.99 -1.44 25.62
C VAL A 56 14.29 -0.80 26.10
N ASP A 57 15.27 -1.59 26.50
CA ASP A 57 16.62 -1.09 26.75
C ASP A 57 17.61 -1.93 25.96
N VAL A 58 18.02 -1.40 24.81
CA VAL A 58 18.85 -2.09 23.83
C VAL A 58 20.04 -1.22 23.43
N ASP A 59 21.11 -1.88 22.98
CA ASP A 59 22.29 -1.21 22.43
C ASP A 59 22.06 -0.61 21.04
N ASP A 60 23.05 0.12 20.54
CA ASP A 60 22.99 0.79 19.24
C ASP A 60 22.73 -0.16 18.07
N GLU A 61 23.30 -1.37 18.11
CA GLU A 61 23.14 -2.32 17.02
C GLU A 61 21.71 -2.87 16.99
N ALA A 62 21.17 -3.27 18.13
CA ALA A 62 19.81 -3.75 18.25
C ALA A 62 18.79 -2.64 17.92
N ALA A 63 19.02 -1.41 18.38
CA ALA A 63 18.17 -0.26 18.06
C ALA A 63 18.08 -0.03 16.53
N LYS A 64 19.21 -0.03 15.83
CA LYS A 64 19.25 0.10 14.35
C LYS A 64 18.54 -1.05 13.64
N ARG A 65 18.66 -2.29 14.15
CA ARG A 65 17.94 -3.43 13.57
C ARG A 65 16.43 -3.30 13.74
N ILE A 66 15.96 -2.83 14.91
CA ILE A 66 14.53 -2.59 15.17
C ILE A 66 13.98 -1.55 14.20
N VAL A 67 14.65 -0.40 14.07
CA VAL A 67 14.26 0.65 13.11
C VAL A 67 14.23 0.13 11.67
N ALA A 68 15.24 -0.63 11.29
CA ALA A 68 15.33 -1.17 9.92
C ALA A 68 14.21 -2.17 9.61
N VAL A 69 13.88 -3.08 10.54
CA VAL A 69 12.83 -4.07 10.32
C VAL A 69 11.43 -3.46 10.36
N ASP A 70 11.20 -2.46 11.21
CA ASP A 70 9.93 -1.74 11.27
C ASP A 70 9.61 -1.06 9.93
N ASN A 71 10.58 -0.34 9.37
CA ASN A 71 10.45 0.26 8.04
C ASN A 71 10.26 -0.81 6.95
N ARG A 72 11.07 -1.87 6.96
CA ARG A 72 11.01 -2.91 5.93
C ARG A 72 9.71 -3.69 5.95
N SER A 73 9.15 -3.97 7.11
CA SER A 73 7.87 -4.67 7.25
C SER A 73 6.71 -3.86 6.65
N THR A 74 6.76 -2.54 6.77
CA THR A 74 5.78 -1.64 6.15
C THR A 74 5.89 -1.68 4.62
N ASP A 75 7.11 -1.66 4.06
CA ASP A 75 7.34 -1.71 2.61
C ASP A 75 6.94 -3.04 1.98
N LEU A 76 7.02 -4.14 2.73
CA LEU A 76 6.68 -5.48 2.26
C LEU A 76 5.20 -5.84 2.45
N ALA A 77 4.43 -5.00 3.13
CA ALA A 77 3.01 -5.25 3.34
C ALA A 77 2.26 -5.23 2.00
N THR A 78 1.43 -6.25 1.79
CA THR A 78 0.49 -6.33 0.67
C THR A 78 -0.92 -6.46 1.22
N TYR A 79 -1.89 -5.96 0.48
CA TYR A 79 -3.30 -6.04 0.85
C TYR A 79 -4.02 -7.08 0.01
N ASP A 80 -4.92 -7.84 0.64
CA ASP A 80 -5.99 -8.52 -0.04
C ASP A 80 -7.08 -7.47 -0.33
N ASN A 81 -7.13 -7.01 -1.57
CA ASN A 81 -8.04 -5.93 -1.97
C ASN A 81 -9.51 -6.29 -1.78
N GLN A 82 -9.87 -7.57 -1.97
CA GLN A 82 -11.25 -8.03 -1.80
C GLN A 82 -11.64 -7.98 -0.30
N ALA A 83 -10.80 -8.53 0.56
CA ALA A 83 -11.04 -8.50 2.01
C ALA A 83 -11.04 -7.07 2.57
N LEU A 84 -10.16 -6.21 2.04
CA LEU A 84 -10.13 -4.80 2.42
C LEU A 84 -11.41 -4.06 2.01
N LEU A 85 -11.89 -4.29 0.78
CA LEU A 85 -13.12 -3.69 0.29
C LEU A 85 -14.32 -4.11 1.15
N GLU A 86 -14.48 -5.39 1.42
CA GLU A 86 -15.54 -5.93 2.28
C GLU A 86 -15.49 -5.33 3.70
N LEU A 87 -14.28 -5.18 4.26
CA LEU A 87 -14.09 -4.54 5.56
C LEU A 87 -14.58 -3.09 5.54
N LEU A 88 -14.15 -2.28 4.56
CA LEU A 88 -14.48 -0.87 4.46
C LEU A 88 -15.99 -0.67 4.20
N GLU A 89 -16.60 -1.48 3.34
CA GLU A 89 -18.05 -1.44 3.07
C GLU A 89 -18.91 -1.88 4.26
N SER A 90 -18.34 -2.63 5.21
CA SER A 90 -19.02 -3.04 6.45
C SER A 90 -19.10 -1.93 7.49
N LEU A 91 -18.30 -0.86 7.37
CA LEU A 91 -18.26 0.25 8.30
C LEU A 91 -19.42 1.23 8.06
N PRO A 92 -19.93 1.90 9.10
CA PRO A 92 -20.98 2.90 8.95
C PRO A 92 -20.50 4.18 8.23
N ASP A 93 -19.21 4.49 8.35
CA ASP A 93 -18.51 5.59 7.69
C ASP A 93 -17.01 5.28 7.59
N LEU A 94 -16.25 6.11 6.90
CA LEU A 94 -14.81 5.97 6.70
C LEU A 94 -13.96 6.84 7.63
N ASP A 95 -14.56 7.50 8.60
CA ASP A 95 -13.88 8.42 9.51
C ASP A 95 -12.77 7.68 10.29
N GLY A 96 -11.59 8.25 10.31
CA GLY A 96 -10.42 7.69 11.01
C GLY A 96 -9.82 6.43 10.39
N THR A 97 -10.31 5.98 9.22
CA THR A 97 -9.73 4.85 8.47
C THR A 97 -8.57 5.27 7.57
N GLY A 98 -8.58 6.53 7.14
CA GLY A 98 -7.65 7.06 6.14
C GLY A 98 -8.02 6.74 4.70
N TYR A 99 -9.12 6.03 4.47
CA TYR A 99 -9.68 5.76 3.13
C TYR A 99 -10.78 6.76 2.79
N THR A 100 -10.97 6.97 1.48
CA THR A 100 -11.98 7.87 0.92
C THR A 100 -12.91 7.10 -0.03
N ASP A 101 -14.04 7.72 -0.42
CA ASP A 101 -14.94 7.15 -1.45
C ASP A 101 -14.21 6.89 -2.77
N THR A 102 -13.20 7.70 -3.09
CA THR A 102 -12.35 7.48 -4.27
C THR A 102 -11.55 6.18 -4.16
N ASP A 103 -11.03 5.88 -2.96
CA ASP A 103 -10.29 4.64 -2.71
C ASP A 103 -11.21 3.42 -2.80
N ILE A 104 -12.43 3.51 -2.28
CA ILE A 104 -13.46 2.46 -2.43
C ILE A 104 -13.72 2.20 -3.92
N THR A 105 -13.94 3.25 -4.71
CA THR A 105 -14.18 3.12 -6.15
C THR A 105 -12.99 2.44 -6.86
N ALA A 106 -11.78 2.80 -6.48
CA ALA A 106 -10.56 2.18 -7.04
C ALA A 106 -10.43 0.70 -6.64
N LEU A 107 -10.74 0.35 -5.39
CA LEU A 107 -10.75 -1.03 -4.91
C LEU A 107 -11.82 -1.87 -5.64
N GLN A 108 -13.03 -1.34 -5.82
CA GLN A 108 -14.10 -1.99 -6.57
C GLN A 108 -13.67 -2.26 -8.02
N ALA A 109 -13.03 -1.30 -8.69
CA ALA A 109 -12.50 -1.49 -10.04
C ALA A 109 -11.38 -2.54 -10.09
N ALA A 110 -10.52 -2.61 -9.07
CA ALA A 110 -9.42 -3.56 -8.99
C ALA A 110 -9.86 -5.00 -8.66
N THR A 111 -11.03 -5.14 -8.01
CA THR A 111 -11.60 -6.45 -7.61
C THR A 111 -12.69 -6.93 -8.56
N ALA A 112 -13.16 -6.08 -9.48
CA ALA A 112 -14.13 -6.45 -10.50
C ALA A 112 -13.56 -7.54 -11.42
N ASP A 113 -14.38 -8.52 -11.73
CA ASP A 113 -14.03 -9.51 -12.76
C ASP A 113 -13.79 -8.79 -14.10
N PRO A 114 -12.73 -9.16 -14.84
CA PRO A 114 -12.49 -8.58 -16.16
C PRO A 114 -13.70 -8.84 -17.05
N VAL A 115 -14.36 -7.76 -17.49
CA VAL A 115 -15.44 -7.87 -18.48
C VAL A 115 -14.81 -8.39 -19.77
N MET A 116 -15.04 -9.66 -20.07
CA MET A 116 -14.67 -10.19 -21.37
C MET A 116 -15.54 -9.52 -22.43
N PRO A 117 -14.97 -9.01 -23.53
CA PRO A 117 -15.78 -8.52 -24.65
C PRO A 117 -16.71 -9.63 -25.11
N ASP A 118 -17.97 -9.30 -25.31
CA ASP A 118 -19.00 -10.25 -25.79
C ASP A 118 -18.67 -10.84 -27.16
N ASP A 119 -17.73 -10.23 -27.89
CA ASP A 119 -17.27 -10.71 -29.19
C ASP A 119 -15.81 -10.32 -29.42
N PHE A 120 -14.98 -11.29 -29.76
CA PHE A 120 -13.67 -11.02 -30.36
C PHE A 120 -13.89 -10.80 -31.86
N PRO A 121 -13.37 -9.71 -32.46
CA PRO A 121 -13.43 -9.56 -33.89
C PRO A 121 -12.84 -10.83 -34.53
N GLY A 122 -13.70 -11.61 -35.17
CA GLY A 122 -13.27 -12.78 -35.93
C GLY A 122 -12.34 -12.26 -37.03
N PHE A 123 -11.07 -12.65 -36.95
CA PHE A 123 -10.19 -12.45 -38.09
C PHE A 123 -10.60 -13.51 -39.11
N ASP A 124 -11.22 -13.08 -40.23
CA ASP A 124 -11.47 -13.94 -41.37
C ASP A 124 -10.13 -14.50 -41.86
N GLU A 125 -10.14 -15.77 -42.24
CA GLU A 125 -8.97 -16.42 -42.88
C GLU A 125 -8.56 -15.76 -44.19
N ASP A 126 -9.39 -14.86 -44.76
CA ASP A 126 -9.11 -14.01 -45.91
C ASP A 126 -8.25 -12.79 -45.53
N ILE A 127 -6.99 -13.03 -45.24
CA ILE A 127 -6.00 -11.98 -45.16
C ILE A 127 -5.62 -11.61 -46.59
N ASP A 128 -6.03 -10.40 -47.06
CA ASP A 128 -5.59 -9.85 -48.33
C ASP A 128 -4.04 -9.78 -48.37
N THR A 129 -3.43 -10.78 -48.97
CA THR A 129 -1.98 -10.86 -49.13
C THR A 129 -1.59 -10.12 -50.43
N LYS A 130 -0.73 -9.11 -50.29
CA LYS A 130 -0.27 -8.27 -51.43
C LYS A 130 0.86 -8.87 -52.24
N PHE A 131 1.54 -9.84 -51.68
CA PHE A 131 2.74 -10.45 -52.25
C PHE A 131 2.67 -11.97 -52.14
N CYS A 132 3.07 -12.66 -53.21
CA CYS A 132 3.18 -14.12 -53.26
C CYS A 132 4.58 -14.50 -53.76
N CYS A 133 5.22 -15.43 -53.08
CA CYS A 133 6.54 -15.96 -53.50
C CYS A 133 6.36 -16.86 -54.74
N PRO A 134 6.96 -16.53 -55.89
CA PRO A 134 6.77 -17.30 -57.13
C PRO A 134 7.43 -18.70 -57.07
N LYS A 135 8.26 -18.95 -56.05
CA LYS A 135 8.98 -20.22 -55.91
C LYS A 135 8.27 -21.21 -54.98
N CYS A 136 7.64 -20.77 -53.88
CA CYS A 136 7.04 -21.64 -52.88
C CYS A 136 5.56 -21.34 -52.59
N GLY A 137 4.97 -20.29 -53.21
CA GLY A 137 3.57 -19.91 -53.03
C GLY A 137 3.25 -19.23 -51.67
N TYR A 138 4.27 -18.94 -50.85
CA TYR A 138 4.05 -18.23 -49.59
C TYR A 138 3.55 -16.79 -49.84
N GLU A 139 2.46 -16.45 -49.18
CA GLU A 139 1.82 -15.14 -49.30
C GLU A 139 2.04 -14.28 -48.06
N TRP A 140 2.28 -12.98 -48.23
CA TRP A 140 2.45 -12.05 -47.10
C TRP A 140 1.97 -10.63 -47.43
N SER A 141 1.67 -9.86 -46.41
CA SER A 141 1.37 -8.44 -46.46
C SER A 141 2.48 -7.65 -45.78
N GLY A 142 3.10 -6.71 -46.46
CA GLY A 142 4.19 -5.89 -45.93
C GLY A 142 5.25 -5.58 -46.98
N LYS A 143 6.25 -4.76 -46.64
CA LYS A 143 7.39 -4.51 -47.56
C LYS A 143 8.31 -5.74 -47.54
N PRO A 144 8.74 -6.24 -48.72
CA PRO A 144 9.81 -7.24 -48.74
C PRO A 144 11.09 -6.63 -48.20
N ASN A 145 11.79 -7.38 -47.35
CA ASN A 145 13.11 -7.03 -46.84
C ASN A 145 14.13 -7.15 -47.98
#